data_7c3d418b0f9a30d5f8242398ca81ebf0
#
_entry.id   7c3d418b0f9a30d5f8242398ca81ebf0
#
_cell.length_a   1.000
_cell.length_b   1.000
_cell.length_c   1.000
_cell.angle_alpha   90.00
_cell.angle_beta   90.00
_cell.angle_gamma   90.00
#
_symmetry.space_group_name_H-M   'P 1'
#
loop_
_entity.id
_entity.type
_entity.pdbx_description
1 polymer ?
#
loop_
_entity_poly.entity_id
_entity_poly.type
_entity_poly.pdbx_seq_one_letter_code
_entity_poly.pdbx_strand_id
1 'polypeptide(L)'
;MNKVSQLSFTVILFGLISITGCATIPKDALSLSPESLAQRQMQTRKYETKDEAKILAACAGLLQDMGFNIDESETKLGVITSSKMRSAVSAGQQVAAVFVALLGGGYMPTDKEQKMRASVITRPVGEHGEHITVRVTFQRIVWNTQGQVTTSESLTDPKIYQEFFDKLSKSIFLEAQEI
;
A
#
# COMPACT_ATOMS: atom_id res chain seq x y z
N MET A 1 -8.04 -59.91 -21.94
CA MET A 1 -8.34 -58.54 -21.58
C MET A 1 -7.40 -57.66 -22.41
N ASN A 2 -7.95 -56.96 -23.40
CA ASN A 2 -7.15 -56.31 -24.43
C ASN A 2 -6.49 -55.03 -23.88
N LYS A 3 -5.19 -54.81 -24.22
CA LYS A 3 -4.41 -53.60 -23.83
C LYS A 3 -5.13 -52.26 -24.14
N VAL A 4 -5.98 -52.23 -25.17
CA VAL A 4 -6.78 -51.10 -25.56
C VAL A 4 -7.86 -50.74 -24.52
N SER A 5 -8.47 -51.76 -23.88
CA SER A 5 -9.48 -51.55 -22.83
C SER A 5 -8.87 -51.00 -21.54
N GLN A 6 -7.64 -51.38 -21.19
CA GLN A 6 -6.94 -50.86 -20.02
C GLN A 6 -6.48 -49.41 -20.23
N LEU A 7 -6.04 -49.05 -21.44
CA LEU A 7 -5.62 -47.68 -21.76
C LEU A 7 -6.83 -46.71 -21.71
N SER A 8 -8.00 -47.16 -22.21
CA SER A 8 -9.23 -46.37 -22.18
C SER A 8 -9.75 -46.10 -20.76
N PHE A 9 -9.61 -47.09 -19.87
CA PHE A 9 -10.05 -46.97 -18.48
C PHE A 9 -9.13 -46.00 -17.69
N THR A 10 -7.82 -46.02 -17.97
CA THR A 10 -6.82 -45.14 -17.31
C THR A 10 -7.01 -43.69 -17.73
N VAL A 11 -7.33 -43.42 -19.00
CA VAL A 11 -7.60 -42.04 -19.51
C VAL A 11 -8.89 -41.48 -18.92
N ILE A 12 -9.94 -42.29 -18.75
CA ILE A 12 -11.20 -41.87 -18.15
C ILE A 12 -11.02 -41.59 -16.67
N LEU A 13 -10.22 -42.37 -15.95
CA LEU A 13 -9.95 -42.16 -14.51
C LEU A 13 -9.12 -40.89 -14.26
N PHE A 14 -8.19 -40.53 -15.17
CA PHE A 14 -7.39 -39.29 -15.06
C PHE A 14 -8.19 -38.02 -15.39
N GLY A 15 -9.23 -38.15 -16.25
CA GLY A 15 -10.13 -37.04 -16.61
C GLY A 15 -11.13 -36.64 -15.53
N LEU A 16 -11.41 -37.51 -14.53
CA LEU A 16 -12.38 -37.21 -13.46
C LEU A 16 -11.80 -36.44 -12.26
N ILE A 17 -10.47 -36.26 -12.18
CA ILE A 17 -9.81 -35.62 -11.03
C ILE A 17 -9.75 -34.10 -11.17
N SER A 18 -10.15 -33.52 -12.30
CA SER A 18 -9.93 -32.10 -12.62
C SER A 18 -11.08 -31.14 -12.24
N ILE A 19 -12.11 -31.54 -11.50
CA ILE A 19 -13.33 -30.73 -11.29
C ILE A 19 -13.59 -30.37 -9.81
N THR A 20 -12.56 -30.30 -8.96
CA THR A 20 -12.76 -29.83 -7.57
C THR A 20 -11.98 -28.56 -7.27
N GLY A 21 -12.34 -27.47 -7.91
CA GLY A 21 -11.71 -26.17 -7.73
C GLY A 21 -12.69 -24.99 -7.59
N CYS A 22 -13.91 -25.18 -7.07
CA CYS A 22 -14.69 -24.05 -6.60
C CYS A 22 -14.32 -23.76 -5.16
N ALA A 23 -13.31 -22.88 -4.96
CA ALA A 23 -13.08 -22.26 -3.66
C ALA A 23 -14.33 -21.41 -3.35
N THR A 24 -15.16 -21.85 -2.38
CA THR A 24 -16.24 -21.03 -1.84
C THR A 24 -15.62 -19.82 -1.14
N ILE A 25 -15.85 -18.63 -1.69
CA ILE A 25 -15.46 -17.37 -1.03
C ILE A 25 -16.24 -17.32 0.29
N PRO A 26 -15.57 -17.20 1.46
CA PRO A 26 -16.27 -17.03 2.73
C PRO A 26 -17.23 -15.84 2.66
N LYS A 27 -18.40 -15.95 3.25
CA LYS A 27 -19.45 -14.90 3.20
C LYS A 27 -18.98 -13.56 3.75
N ASP A 28 -17.99 -13.59 4.63
CA ASP A 28 -17.41 -12.43 5.31
C ASP A 28 -16.14 -11.91 4.64
N ALA A 29 -15.67 -12.53 3.54
CA ALA A 29 -14.44 -12.10 2.85
C ALA A 29 -14.50 -10.65 2.34
N LEU A 30 -15.70 -10.11 2.14
CA LEU A 30 -15.95 -8.72 1.74
C LEU A 30 -16.45 -7.85 2.90
N SER A 31 -16.64 -8.40 4.10
CA SER A 31 -17.01 -7.62 5.28
C SER A 31 -15.78 -6.94 5.87
N LEU A 32 -15.93 -5.66 6.22
CA LEU A 32 -14.85 -4.90 6.87
C LEU A 32 -14.79 -5.30 8.35
N SER A 33 -13.62 -5.74 8.81
CA SER A 33 -13.39 -5.95 10.24
C SER A 33 -13.45 -4.63 11.01
N PRO A 34 -13.73 -4.65 12.32
CA PRO A 34 -13.66 -3.44 13.17
C PRO A 34 -12.30 -2.72 13.06
N GLU A 35 -11.18 -3.46 12.99
CA GLU A 35 -9.85 -2.90 12.79
C GLU A 35 -9.73 -2.18 11.44
N SER A 36 -10.30 -2.74 10.38
CA SER A 36 -10.32 -2.10 9.06
C SER A 36 -11.11 -0.80 9.06
N LEU A 37 -12.22 -0.72 9.83
CA LEU A 37 -13.01 0.51 9.99
C LEU A 37 -12.23 1.56 10.76
N ALA A 38 -11.59 1.20 11.88
CA ALA A 38 -10.74 2.10 12.67
C ALA A 38 -9.57 2.64 11.83
N GLN A 39 -8.91 1.78 11.04
CA GLN A 39 -7.87 2.22 10.12
C GLN A 39 -8.40 3.19 9.07
N ARG A 40 -9.57 2.94 8.47
CA ARG A 40 -10.19 3.86 7.52
C ARG A 40 -10.52 5.22 8.12
N GLN A 41 -11.02 5.25 9.34
CA GLN A 41 -11.29 6.50 10.06
C GLN A 41 -10.02 7.31 10.28
N MET A 42 -8.94 6.66 10.71
CA MET A 42 -7.63 7.28 10.89
C MET A 42 -7.05 7.82 9.57
N GLN A 43 -7.26 7.10 8.46
CA GLN A 43 -6.77 7.43 7.13
C GLN A 43 -7.58 8.52 6.43
N THR A 44 -8.71 8.95 6.98
CA THR A 44 -9.66 9.82 6.27
C THR A 44 -9.98 11.06 7.08
N ARG A 45 -9.98 12.24 6.43
CA ARG A 45 -10.45 13.50 6.99
C ARG A 45 -11.36 14.21 6.01
N LYS A 46 -12.39 14.88 6.52
CA LYS A 46 -13.32 15.70 5.76
C LYS A 46 -12.93 17.18 5.89
N TYR A 47 -12.99 17.92 4.78
CA TYR A 47 -12.75 19.35 4.69
C TYR A 47 -13.99 20.08 4.19
N GLU A 48 -14.25 21.25 4.74
CA GLU A 48 -15.41 22.09 4.40
C GLU A 48 -15.07 23.01 3.22
N THR A 49 -14.96 22.42 2.04
CA THR A 49 -14.69 23.10 0.77
C THR A 49 -15.25 22.31 -0.39
N LYS A 50 -15.57 22.98 -1.50
CA LYS A 50 -15.96 22.37 -2.78
C LYS A 50 -14.79 22.28 -3.76
N ASP A 51 -13.67 22.92 -3.45
CA ASP A 51 -12.51 23.00 -4.33
C ASP A 51 -11.61 21.78 -4.16
N GLU A 52 -11.99 20.71 -4.87
CA GLU A 52 -11.23 19.46 -4.87
C GLU A 52 -9.82 19.64 -5.48
N ALA A 53 -9.70 20.50 -6.51
CA ALA A 53 -8.42 20.74 -7.17
C ALA A 53 -7.41 21.40 -6.21
N LYS A 54 -7.88 22.37 -5.42
CA LYS A 54 -7.05 23.02 -4.39
C LYS A 54 -6.59 22.01 -3.31
N ILE A 55 -7.50 21.18 -2.82
CA ILE A 55 -7.15 20.12 -1.86
C ILE A 55 -6.11 19.15 -2.44
N LEU A 56 -6.31 18.74 -3.70
CA LEU A 56 -5.40 17.79 -4.36
C LEU A 56 -4.01 18.41 -4.56
N ALA A 57 -3.95 19.70 -4.96
CA ALA A 57 -2.69 20.43 -5.10
C ALA A 57 -1.96 20.55 -3.76
N ALA A 58 -2.67 20.89 -2.67
CA ALA A 58 -2.10 20.93 -1.32
C ALA A 58 -1.57 19.55 -0.87
N CYS A 59 -2.29 18.46 -1.19
CA CYS A 59 -1.80 17.11 -0.92
C CYS A 59 -0.51 16.79 -1.70
N ALA A 60 -0.44 17.17 -2.97
CA ALA A 60 0.75 16.96 -3.80
C ALA A 60 1.95 17.74 -3.24
N GLY A 61 1.79 19.02 -2.94
CA GLY A 61 2.83 19.86 -2.33
C GLY A 61 3.31 19.28 -0.99
N LEU A 62 2.39 18.89 -0.11
CA LEU A 62 2.74 18.29 1.17
C LEU A 62 3.53 16.98 1.00
N LEU A 63 3.14 16.12 0.07
CA LEU A 63 3.89 14.88 -0.20
C LEU A 63 5.31 15.18 -0.69
N GLN A 64 5.48 16.19 -1.55
CA GLN A 64 6.80 16.65 -2.00
C GLN A 64 7.64 17.21 -0.85
N ASP A 65 7.06 18.02 0.03
CA ASP A 65 7.72 18.53 1.26
C ASP A 65 8.14 17.40 2.20
N MET A 66 7.37 16.30 2.23
CA MET A 66 7.73 15.08 2.95
C MET A 66 8.79 14.22 2.24
N GLY A 67 9.31 14.68 1.10
CA GLY A 67 10.35 14.03 0.31
C GLY A 67 9.86 12.88 -0.59
N PHE A 68 8.56 12.85 -0.91
CA PHE A 68 8.04 11.93 -1.91
C PHE A 68 8.13 12.54 -3.32
N ASN A 69 8.41 11.70 -4.30
CA ASN A 69 8.24 12.04 -5.71
C ASN A 69 6.82 11.64 -6.13
N ILE A 70 6.13 12.50 -6.85
CA ILE A 70 4.81 12.17 -7.41
C ILE A 70 5.05 11.20 -8.58
N ASP A 71 4.53 9.98 -8.44
CA ASP A 71 4.63 8.95 -9.48
C ASP A 71 3.51 9.14 -10.53
N GLU A 72 2.28 9.49 -10.06
CA GLU A 72 1.11 9.69 -10.90
C GLU A 72 0.12 10.63 -10.22
N SER A 73 -0.54 11.48 -11.01
CA SER A 73 -1.58 12.39 -10.54
C SER A 73 -2.72 12.45 -11.54
N GLU A 74 -3.86 11.88 -11.17
CA GLU A 74 -5.10 11.88 -11.95
C GLU A 74 -6.13 12.82 -11.32
N THR A 75 -6.07 14.09 -11.69
CA THR A 75 -6.90 15.15 -11.08
C THR A 75 -8.40 14.92 -11.30
N LYS A 76 -8.80 14.35 -12.45
CA LYS A 76 -10.21 14.03 -12.74
C LYS A 76 -10.78 12.93 -11.85
N LEU A 77 -9.91 12.05 -11.33
CA LEU A 77 -10.28 10.95 -10.44
C LEU A 77 -10.01 11.28 -8.98
N GLY A 78 -9.39 12.44 -8.71
CA GLY A 78 -8.99 12.84 -7.37
C GLY A 78 -7.92 11.91 -6.76
N VAL A 79 -6.96 11.41 -7.57
CA VAL A 79 -5.98 10.41 -7.13
C VAL A 79 -4.56 10.92 -7.34
N ILE A 80 -3.71 10.74 -6.30
CA ILE A 80 -2.27 10.93 -6.36
C ILE A 80 -1.60 9.68 -5.83
N THR A 81 -0.60 9.16 -6.55
CA THR A 81 0.35 8.18 -6.05
C THR A 81 1.74 8.77 -6.01
N SER A 82 2.48 8.45 -4.98
CA SER A 82 3.83 8.98 -4.75
C SER A 82 4.71 7.97 -4.04
N SER A 83 6.01 8.11 -4.21
CA SER A 83 6.97 7.23 -3.57
C SER A 83 8.28 7.92 -3.21
N LYS A 84 8.98 7.35 -2.23
CA LYS A 84 10.36 7.72 -1.90
C LYS A 84 11.19 6.50 -1.57
N MET A 85 12.45 6.51 -2.02
CA MET A 85 13.41 5.46 -1.70
C MET A 85 14.23 5.86 -0.47
N ARG A 86 14.54 4.89 0.39
CA ARG A 86 15.46 5.03 1.52
C ARG A 86 16.32 3.78 1.63
N SER A 87 17.53 3.92 2.18
CA SER A 87 18.31 2.75 2.58
C SER A 87 17.62 2.04 3.73
N ALA A 88 17.44 0.73 3.63
CA ALA A 88 16.86 -0.13 4.67
C ALA A 88 17.95 -0.83 5.51
N VAL A 89 19.22 -0.52 5.26
CA VAL A 89 20.35 -1.19 5.89
C VAL A 89 20.38 -0.90 7.39
N SER A 90 20.24 -1.95 8.20
CA SER A 90 20.45 -1.87 9.65
C SER A 90 21.89 -2.31 9.98
N ALA A 91 22.58 -1.54 10.83
CA ALA A 91 23.95 -1.88 11.26
C ALA A 91 24.03 -3.27 11.93
N GLY A 92 23.00 -3.67 12.67
CA GLY A 92 22.94 -4.98 13.31
C GLY A 92 22.85 -6.15 12.34
N GLN A 93 22.09 -6.03 11.26
CA GLN A 93 22.01 -7.07 10.22
C GLN A 93 23.32 -7.24 9.47
N GLN A 94 24.05 -6.16 9.20
CA GLN A 94 25.35 -6.21 8.52
C GLN A 94 26.41 -6.93 9.39
N VAL A 95 26.48 -6.58 10.68
CA VAL A 95 27.41 -7.23 11.61
C VAL A 95 27.11 -8.73 11.72
N ALA A 96 25.83 -9.12 11.86
CA ALA A 96 25.42 -10.52 11.91
C ALA A 96 25.79 -11.27 10.62
N ALA A 97 25.54 -10.68 9.46
CA ALA A 97 25.87 -11.30 8.16
C ALA A 97 27.39 -11.53 7.98
N VAL A 98 28.23 -10.56 8.40
CA VAL A 98 29.69 -10.69 8.38
C VAL A 98 30.14 -11.79 9.34
N PHE A 99 29.58 -11.87 10.54
CA PHE A 99 29.94 -12.88 11.53
C PHE A 99 29.59 -14.30 11.06
N VAL A 100 28.40 -14.48 10.47
CA VAL A 100 27.98 -15.76 9.87
C VAL A 100 28.90 -16.17 8.71
N ALA A 101 29.29 -15.22 7.85
CA ALA A 101 30.22 -15.48 6.75
C ALA A 101 31.63 -15.89 7.24
N LEU A 102 32.13 -15.27 8.30
CA LEU A 102 33.44 -15.60 8.91
C LEU A 102 33.47 -16.97 9.56
N LEU A 103 32.31 -17.47 10.06
CA LEU A 103 32.18 -18.81 10.65
C LEU A 103 31.95 -19.92 9.60
N GLY A 104 32.08 -19.61 8.31
CA GLY A 104 31.86 -20.58 7.21
C GLY A 104 30.37 -20.81 6.92
N GLY A 105 29.48 -19.98 7.44
CA GLY A 105 28.07 -19.93 7.07
C GLY A 105 27.88 -19.34 5.67
N GLY A 106 26.80 -19.75 4.98
CA GLY A 106 26.47 -19.21 3.68
C GLY A 106 26.15 -17.69 3.73
N TYR A 107 26.13 -17.07 2.56
CA TYR A 107 25.76 -15.65 2.41
C TYR A 107 24.34 -15.40 2.99
N MET A 108 24.22 -14.47 3.91
CA MET A 108 22.96 -14.06 4.52
C MET A 108 22.50 -12.76 3.86
N PRO A 109 21.40 -12.79 3.10
CA PRO A 109 20.86 -11.56 2.50
C PRO A 109 20.43 -10.60 3.61
N THR A 110 20.80 -9.31 3.46
CA THR A 110 20.38 -8.24 4.36
C THR A 110 19.45 -7.29 3.63
N ASP A 111 18.63 -6.56 4.37
CA ASP A 111 17.78 -5.52 3.79
C ASP A 111 18.67 -4.42 3.21
N LYS A 112 18.44 -4.06 1.96
CA LYS A 112 19.25 -3.09 1.22
C LYS A 112 18.52 -1.78 1.00
N GLU A 113 17.29 -1.87 0.50
CA GLU A 113 16.52 -0.73 0.07
C GLU A 113 15.09 -0.85 0.58
N GLN A 114 14.47 0.30 0.87
CA GLN A 114 13.06 0.37 1.15
C GLN A 114 12.41 1.47 0.31
N LYS A 115 11.24 1.18 -0.23
CA LYS A 115 10.36 2.12 -0.90
C LYS A 115 9.16 2.43 0.00
N MET A 116 8.99 3.69 0.32
CA MET A 116 7.78 4.19 0.92
C MET A 116 6.85 4.65 -0.20
N ARG A 117 5.61 4.21 -0.18
CA ARG A 117 4.55 4.66 -1.10
C ARG A 117 3.49 5.38 -0.31
N ALA A 118 2.98 6.46 -0.87
CA ALA A 118 1.79 7.14 -0.38
C ALA A 118 0.76 7.24 -1.50
N SER A 119 -0.50 6.96 -1.17
CA SER A 119 -1.62 7.15 -2.09
C SER A 119 -2.65 8.05 -1.42
N VAL A 120 -3.07 9.10 -2.12
CA VAL A 120 -4.11 10.03 -1.72
C VAL A 120 -5.29 9.87 -2.66
N ILE A 121 -6.49 9.83 -2.08
CA ILE A 121 -7.74 9.85 -2.82
C ILE A 121 -8.60 10.96 -2.24
N THR A 122 -9.06 11.87 -3.10
CA THR A 122 -10.05 12.89 -2.74
C THR A 122 -11.42 12.51 -3.29
N ARG A 123 -12.48 12.93 -2.62
CA ARG A 123 -13.85 12.68 -3.07
C ARG A 123 -14.80 13.77 -2.58
N PRO A 124 -15.58 14.40 -3.46
CA PRO A 124 -16.70 15.23 -3.06
C PRO A 124 -17.76 14.40 -2.32
N VAL A 125 -18.29 14.94 -1.23
CA VAL A 125 -19.34 14.33 -0.40
C VAL A 125 -20.36 15.40 0.03
N GLY A 126 -21.58 14.97 0.39
CA GLY A 126 -22.73 15.84 0.63
C GLY A 126 -23.66 15.89 -0.59
N GLU A 127 -24.89 16.38 -0.41
CA GLU A 127 -25.92 16.39 -1.48
C GLU A 127 -25.49 17.21 -2.71
N HIS A 128 -24.67 18.24 -2.51
CA HIS A 128 -24.17 19.15 -3.57
C HIS A 128 -22.65 19.25 -3.56
N GLY A 129 -21.94 18.23 -3.02
CA GLY A 129 -20.48 18.22 -2.94
C GLY A 129 -19.89 19.35 -2.08
N GLU A 130 -20.58 19.71 -0.97
CA GLU A 130 -20.13 20.81 -0.10
C GLU A 130 -18.83 20.54 0.64
N HIS A 131 -18.45 19.28 0.72
CA HIS A 131 -17.26 18.83 1.43
C HIS A 131 -16.39 17.95 0.56
N ILE A 132 -15.10 17.95 0.83
CA ILE A 132 -14.16 17.03 0.24
C ILE A 132 -13.64 16.08 1.32
N THR A 133 -13.73 14.77 1.09
CA THR A 133 -13.01 13.78 1.89
C THR A 133 -11.64 13.51 1.28
N VAL A 134 -10.62 13.51 2.12
CA VAL A 134 -9.26 13.10 1.76
C VAL A 134 -8.94 11.82 2.50
N ARG A 135 -8.54 10.79 1.76
CA ARG A 135 -8.01 9.56 2.33
C ARG A 135 -6.56 9.38 1.88
N VAL A 136 -5.67 9.17 2.85
CA VAL A 136 -4.26 8.87 2.60
C VAL A 136 -3.93 7.46 3.12
N THR A 137 -3.11 6.73 2.39
CA THR A 137 -2.55 5.45 2.83
C THR A 137 -1.06 5.43 2.61
N PHE A 138 -0.31 4.86 3.56
CA PHE A 138 1.13 4.68 3.46
C PHE A 138 1.48 3.20 3.47
N GLN A 139 2.43 2.81 2.63
CA GLN A 139 2.93 1.44 2.51
C GLN A 139 4.45 1.44 2.52
N ARG A 140 5.04 0.42 3.14
CA ARG A 140 6.47 0.16 3.12
C ARG A 140 6.77 -1.15 2.40
N ILE A 141 7.72 -1.13 1.47
CA ILE A 141 8.22 -2.29 0.76
C ILE A 141 9.73 -2.32 0.96
N VAL A 142 10.27 -3.46 1.36
CA VAL A 142 11.70 -3.66 1.62
C VAL A 142 12.23 -4.76 0.72
N TRP A 143 13.41 -4.55 0.16
CA TRP A 143 14.14 -5.54 -0.63
C TRP A 143 15.47 -5.88 0.04
N ASN A 144 15.85 -7.15 -0.05
CA ASN A 144 17.16 -7.61 0.36
C ASN A 144 18.23 -7.32 -0.73
N THR A 145 19.47 -7.69 -0.43
CA THR A 145 20.61 -7.54 -1.34
C THR A 145 20.52 -8.40 -2.61
N GLN A 146 19.60 -9.37 -2.65
CA GLN A 146 19.31 -10.20 -3.82
C GLN A 146 18.13 -9.66 -4.67
N GLY A 147 17.56 -8.51 -4.29
CA GLY A 147 16.40 -7.91 -4.98
C GLY A 147 15.07 -8.58 -4.68
N GLN A 148 15.00 -9.44 -3.65
CA GLN A 148 13.75 -10.08 -3.23
C GLN A 148 13.02 -9.20 -2.22
N VAL A 149 11.70 -9.12 -2.32
CA VAL A 149 10.86 -8.43 -1.33
C VAL A 149 10.87 -9.24 -0.03
N THR A 150 11.34 -8.62 1.05
CA THR A 150 11.36 -9.20 2.41
C THR A 150 10.19 -8.70 3.26
N THR A 151 9.70 -7.49 2.97
CA THR A 151 8.59 -6.90 3.70
C THR A 151 7.69 -6.12 2.74
N SER A 152 6.38 -6.27 2.89
CA SER A 152 5.37 -5.43 2.23
C SER A 152 4.23 -5.24 3.22
N GLU A 153 4.13 -4.04 3.77
CA GLU A 153 3.18 -3.74 4.86
C GLU A 153 2.55 -2.36 4.71
N SER A 154 1.30 -2.24 5.14
CA SER A 154 0.67 -0.94 5.33
C SER A 154 1.12 -0.35 6.67
N LEU A 155 1.45 0.94 6.68
CA LEU A 155 1.75 1.64 7.92
C LEU A 155 0.44 1.95 8.65
N THR A 156 0.35 1.57 9.92
CA THR A 156 -0.85 1.70 10.74
C THR A 156 -0.65 2.58 11.98
N ASP A 157 0.53 3.21 12.13
CA ASP A 157 0.80 4.12 13.23
C ASP A 157 -0.07 5.39 13.10
N PRO A 158 -0.97 5.66 14.07
CA PRO A 158 -1.86 6.82 14.04
C PRO A 158 -1.13 8.16 13.95
N LYS A 159 0.09 8.26 14.49
CA LYS A 159 0.87 9.50 14.49
C LYS A 159 1.23 9.96 13.08
N ILE A 160 1.53 9.01 12.17
CA ILE A 160 1.86 9.32 10.78
C ILE A 160 0.68 10.02 10.09
N TYR A 161 -0.53 9.49 10.30
CA TYR A 161 -1.75 10.03 9.72
C TYR A 161 -2.15 11.36 10.35
N GLN A 162 -2.04 11.47 11.67
CA GLN A 162 -2.31 12.71 12.37
C GLN A 162 -1.38 13.82 11.89
N GLU A 163 -0.07 13.56 11.82
CA GLU A 163 0.92 14.54 11.35
C GLU A 163 0.65 14.97 9.89
N PHE A 164 0.32 14.02 9.02
CA PHE A 164 -0.05 14.33 7.63
C PHE A 164 -1.26 15.28 7.58
N PHE A 165 -2.35 14.96 8.27
CA PHE A 165 -3.56 15.75 8.23
C PHE A 165 -3.43 17.11 8.93
N ASP A 166 -2.61 17.21 9.96
CA ASP A 166 -2.35 18.48 10.64
C ASP A 166 -1.55 19.43 9.73
N LYS A 167 -0.54 18.91 9.02
CA LYS A 167 0.20 19.67 8.02
C LYS A 167 -0.68 20.04 6.83
N LEU A 168 -1.51 19.12 6.33
CA LEU A 168 -2.44 19.41 5.23
C LEU A 168 -3.44 20.50 5.61
N SER A 169 -4.04 20.42 6.80
CA SER A 169 -4.98 21.44 7.29
C SER A 169 -4.32 22.82 7.41
N LYS A 170 -3.07 22.87 7.85
CA LYS A 170 -2.29 24.11 7.91
C LYS A 170 -1.99 24.67 6.52
N SER A 171 -1.60 23.84 5.56
CA SER A 171 -1.34 24.24 4.18
C SER A 171 -2.58 24.86 3.54
N ILE A 172 -3.74 24.18 3.63
CA ILE A 172 -5.00 24.66 3.08
C ILE A 172 -5.42 25.99 3.71
N PHE A 173 -5.21 26.15 5.02
CA PHE A 173 -5.51 27.40 5.72
C PHE A 173 -4.62 28.55 5.26
N LEU A 174 -3.32 28.33 5.10
CA LEU A 174 -2.37 29.35 4.65
C LEU A 174 -2.69 29.81 3.22
N GLU A 175 -2.93 28.88 2.30
CA GLU A 175 -3.32 29.20 0.92
C GLU A 175 -4.64 29.97 0.82
N ALA A 176 -5.55 29.81 1.80
CA ALA A 176 -6.78 30.59 1.86
C ALA A 176 -6.55 32.05 2.30
N GLN A 177 -5.39 32.34 2.90
CA GLN A 177 -5.05 33.68 3.42
C GLN A 177 -4.19 34.52 2.46
N GLU A 178 -3.61 33.91 1.44
CA GLU A 178 -2.74 34.59 0.46
C GLU A 178 -3.51 35.23 -0.71
N ILE A 179 -4.85 35.33 -0.62
CA ILE A 179 -5.70 35.99 -1.64
C ILE A 179 -5.94 37.44 -1.26
#